data_6694ef713a1497a0e0aaf1b445d21af9
#
_entry.id   6694ef713a1497a0e0aaf1b445d21af9
#
_cell.length_a   1.000
_cell.length_b   1.000
_cell.length_c   1.000
_cell.angle_alpha   90.00
_cell.angle_beta   90.00
_cell.angle_gamma   90.00
#
_symmetry.space_group_name_H-M   'P 1'
#
loop_
_entity.id
_entity.type
_entity.pdbx_description
1 polymer ?
#
loop_
_entity_poly.entity_id
_entity_poly.type
_entity_poly.pdbx_seq_one_letter_code
_entity_poly.pdbx_strand_id
1 'polypeptide(L)'
;MQRPFRPHKPTKGNYAFIDSQNLNLGVQKFGWKMDWRKFRQFLADNYGVTQAFMFIGYVPEFEPLYEQMHELGFNIVLKPTFDMTRLRPEEAENTPEEEKKPIKGNIDAELVLWSMRLLNEYDKAIIVSDDGDFYSLVEYLEEQSKLLNLLTPTQHYSHLYNRYENYIVQLGQFKRELAYIDYKNRKKR
;
A
#
# COMPACT_ATOMS: atom_id res chain seq x y z
N MET A 1 -29.23 -27.90 28.22
CA MET A 1 -27.86 -27.40 28.50
C MET A 1 -27.66 -26.11 27.68
N GLN A 2 -27.70 -24.97 28.33
CA GLN A 2 -27.38 -23.67 27.66
C GLN A 2 -25.87 -23.59 27.50
N ARG A 3 -25.42 -23.26 26.26
CA ARG A 3 -23.99 -23.00 26.01
C ARG A 3 -23.56 -21.77 26.80
N PRO A 4 -22.43 -21.79 27.52
CA PRO A 4 -21.96 -20.62 28.25
C PRO A 4 -21.71 -19.46 27.27
N PHE A 5 -22.22 -18.27 27.60
CA PHE A 5 -21.97 -17.02 26.89
C PHE A 5 -20.48 -16.74 26.88
N ARG A 6 -19.83 -16.86 25.70
CA ARG A 6 -18.45 -16.41 25.53
C ARG A 6 -18.50 -14.92 25.23
N PRO A 7 -17.91 -14.05 26.06
CA PRO A 7 -17.83 -12.64 25.74
C PRO A 7 -17.08 -12.49 24.41
N HIS A 8 -17.71 -11.81 23.46
CA HIS A 8 -17.04 -11.42 22.20
C HIS A 8 -15.85 -10.56 22.57
N LYS A 9 -14.62 -10.99 22.23
CA LYS A 9 -13.48 -10.09 22.27
C LYS A 9 -13.81 -8.91 21.34
N PRO A 10 -13.62 -7.66 21.80
CA PRO A 10 -13.81 -6.52 20.91
C PRO A 10 -12.91 -6.71 19.68
N THR A 11 -13.49 -6.58 18.50
CA THR A 11 -12.76 -6.66 17.24
C THR A 11 -11.83 -5.46 17.15
N LYS A 12 -10.55 -5.68 16.88
CA LYS A 12 -9.55 -4.62 16.70
C LYS A 12 -9.69 -3.95 15.32
N GLY A 13 -10.41 -4.61 14.43
CA GLY A 13 -10.54 -4.25 13.03
C GLY A 13 -9.37 -4.75 12.19
N ASN A 14 -9.53 -4.65 10.89
CA ASN A 14 -8.50 -5.05 9.93
C ASN A 14 -7.60 -3.87 9.59
N TYR A 15 -6.33 -4.16 9.27
CA TYR A 15 -5.37 -3.16 8.83
C TYR A 15 -4.96 -3.42 7.39
N ALA A 16 -4.71 -2.33 6.64
CA ALA A 16 -4.15 -2.40 5.30
C ALA A 16 -2.73 -1.85 5.28
N PHE A 17 -1.81 -2.57 4.67
CA PHE A 17 -0.42 -2.19 4.45
C PHE A 17 -0.21 -2.02 2.94
N ILE A 18 0.05 -0.79 2.51
CA ILE A 18 -0.05 -0.37 1.12
C ILE A 18 1.32 0.07 0.61
N ASP A 19 1.87 -0.67 -0.34
CA ASP A 19 2.96 -0.19 -1.17
C ASP A 19 2.40 0.86 -2.14
N SER A 20 2.53 2.12 -1.77
CA SER A 20 1.90 3.22 -2.50
C SER A 20 2.48 3.40 -3.90
N GLN A 21 3.76 3.13 -4.08
CA GLN A 21 4.42 3.26 -5.37
C GLN A 21 3.98 2.14 -6.31
N ASN A 22 4.02 0.90 -5.87
CA ASN A 22 3.55 -0.25 -6.64
C ASN A 22 2.10 -0.06 -7.05
N LEU A 23 1.22 0.32 -6.11
CA LEU A 23 -0.18 0.60 -6.38
C LEU A 23 -0.37 1.70 -7.42
N ASN A 24 0.27 2.86 -7.22
CA ASN A 24 0.09 4.01 -8.10
C ASN A 24 0.60 3.74 -9.52
N LEU A 25 1.79 3.17 -9.65
CA LEU A 25 2.37 2.82 -10.95
C LEU A 25 1.58 1.70 -11.63
N GLY A 26 1.14 0.71 -10.87
CA GLY A 26 0.35 -0.40 -11.38
C GLY A 26 -0.95 0.07 -12.04
N VAL A 27 -1.76 0.88 -11.34
CA VAL A 27 -3.03 1.37 -11.90
C VAL A 27 -2.82 2.31 -13.08
N GLN A 28 -1.75 3.13 -13.07
CA GLN A 28 -1.42 4.05 -14.17
C GLN A 28 -1.03 3.30 -15.46
N LYS A 29 -0.31 2.17 -15.36
CA LYS A 29 -0.01 1.30 -16.52
C LYS A 29 -1.28 0.82 -17.23
N PHE A 30 -2.40 0.70 -16.50
CA PHE A 30 -3.71 0.33 -17.05
C PHE A 30 -4.59 1.54 -17.41
N GLY A 31 -3.98 2.71 -17.53
CA GLY A 31 -4.62 3.92 -18.06
C GLY A 31 -5.68 4.54 -17.15
N TRP A 32 -5.50 4.46 -15.83
CA TRP A 32 -6.35 5.14 -14.86
C TRP A 32 -5.57 5.64 -13.65
N LYS A 33 -6.17 6.57 -12.91
CA LYS A 33 -5.61 7.10 -11.67
C LYS A 33 -6.53 6.71 -10.51
N MET A 34 -5.93 6.37 -9.37
CA MET A 34 -6.67 6.06 -8.16
C MET A 34 -7.29 7.33 -7.56
N ASP A 35 -8.56 7.26 -7.18
CA ASP A 35 -9.15 8.21 -6.25
C ASP A 35 -8.92 7.70 -4.82
N TRP A 36 -7.99 8.32 -4.13
CA TRP A 36 -7.55 7.87 -2.81
C TRP A 36 -8.66 7.91 -1.76
N ARG A 37 -9.58 8.88 -1.84
CA ARG A 37 -10.75 8.95 -0.95
C ARG A 37 -11.66 7.75 -1.15
N LYS A 38 -11.97 7.42 -2.40
CA LYS A 38 -12.78 6.25 -2.73
C LYS A 38 -12.08 4.96 -2.33
N PHE A 39 -10.76 4.89 -2.53
CA PHE A 39 -9.99 3.71 -2.13
C PHE A 39 -9.97 3.53 -0.61
N ARG A 40 -9.80 4.61 0.17
CA ARG A 40 -9.89 4.55 1.64
C ARG A 40 -11.25 4.07 2.11
N GLN A 41 -12.33 4.59 1.49
CA GLN A 41 -13.70 4.17 1.78
C GLN A 41 -13.95 2.70 1.38
N PHE A 42 -13.47 2.30 0.21
CA PHE A 42 -13.55 0.92 -0.28
C PHE A 42 -12.90 -0.08 0.68
N LEU A 43 -11.74 0.25 1.24
CA LEU A 43 -11.08 -0.58 2.24
C LEU A 43 -11.91 -0.69 3.53
N ALA A 44 -12.54 0.40 3.96
CA ALA A 44 -13.38 0.39 5.14
C ALA A 44 -14.66 -0.43 4.94
N ASP A 45 -15.37 -0.19 3.85
CA ASP A 45 -16.70 -0.76 3.61
C ASP A 45 -16.65 -2.24 3.25
N ASN A 46 -15.69 -2.65 2.41
CA ASN A 46 -15.63 -4.02 1.92
C ASN A 46 -14.83 -4.95 2.83
N TYR A 47 -13.89 -4.41 3.61
CA TYR A 47 -12.94 -5.22 4.38
C TYR A 47 -12.88 -4.87 5.86
N GLY A 48 -13.66 -3.91 6.33
CA GLY A 48 -13.62 -3.47 7.73
C GLY A 48 -12.27 -2.90 8.16
N VAL A 49 -11.55 -2.26 7.23
CA VAL A 49 -10.23 -1.68 7.50
C VAL A 49 -10.37 -0.44 8.37
N THR A 50 -9.88 -0.52 9.59
CA THR A 50 -9.86 0.58 10.54
C THR A 50 -8.62 1.45 10.40
N GLN A 51 -7.47 0.85 10.06
CA GLN A 51 -6.20 1.55 9.86
C GLN A 51 -5.60 1.17 8.49
N ALA A 52 -5.23 2.18 7.70
CA ALA A 52 -4.61 1.99 6.40
C ALA A 52 -3.24 2.70 6.38
N PHE A 53 -2.16 1.95 6.29
CA PHE A 53 -0.79 2.45 6.29
C PHE A 53 -0.29 2.54 4.85
N MET A 54 0.14 3.74 4.44
CA MET A 54 0.78 3.98 3.14
C MET A 54 2.27 4.15 3.32
N PHE A 55 3.02 3.28 2.70
CA PHE A 55 4.48 3.32 2.71
C PHE A 55 4.98 4.07 1.49
N ILE A 56 5.72 5.17 1.72
CA ILE A 56 6.12 6.12 0.69
C ILE A 56 7.59 6.48 0.86
N GLY A 57 8.38 6.41 -0.23
CA GLY A 57 9.69 7.05 -0.26
C GLY A 57 9.52 8.56 -0.19
N TYR A 58 10.16 9.20 0.79
CA TYR A 58 10.00 10.63 1.01
C TYR A 58 10.64 11.44 -0.13
N VAL A 59 9.85 12.33 -0.70
CA VAL A 59 10.27 13.32 -1.71
C VAL A 59 9.72 14.66 -1.25
N PRO A 60 10.58 15.66 -0.95
CA PRO A 60 10.15 16.94 -0.35
C PRO A 60 9.06 17.66 -1.12
N GLU A 61 9.11 17.60 -2.46
CA GLU A 61 8.15 18.27 -3.35
C GLU A 61 6.73 17.74 -3.22
N PHE A 62 6.55 16.58 -2.59
CA PHE A 62 5.25 15.92 -2.41
C PHE A 62 4.66 16.04 -0.99
N GLU A 63 5.25 16.85 -0.12
CA GLU A 63 4.71 17.08 1.24
C GLU A 63 3.21 17.43 1.24
N PRO A 64 2.70 18.35 0.39
CA PRO A 64 1.27 18.66 0.37
C PRO A 64 0.39 17.46 0.00
N LEU A 65 0.92 16.52 -0.80
CA LEU A 65 0.24 15.29 -1.13
C LEU A 65 0.17 14.35 0.08
N TYR A 66 1.23 14.27 0.89
CA TYR A 66 1.24 13.44 2.09
C TYR A 66 0.25 13.95 3.13
N GLU A 67 0.16 15.27 3.32
CA GLU A 67 -0.85 15.90 4.17
C GLU A 67 -2.27 15.57 3.70
N GLN A 68 -2.52 15.72 2.40
CA GLN A 68 -3.82 15.34 1.83
C GLN A 68 -4.17 13.88 2.06
N MET A 69 -3.21 12.95 1.90
CA MET A 69 -3.44 11.52 2.16
C MET A 69 -3.74 11.27 3.64
N HIS A 70 -3.06 11.96 4.54
CA HIS A 70 -3.33 11.87 5.97
C HIS A 70 -4.75 12.35 6.30
N GLU A 71 -5.21 13.48 5.73
CA GLU A 71 -6.58 13.98 5.88
C GLU A 71 -7.64 12.99 5.36
N LEU A 72 -7.31 12.18 4.37
CA LEU A 72 -8.17 11.12 3.87
C LEU A 72 -8.22 9.88 4.78
N GLY A 73 -7.46 9.88 5.88
CA GLY A 73 -7.45 8.81 6.88
C GLY A 73 -6.43 7.70 6.59
N PHE A 74 -5.35 8.00 5.87
CA PHE A 74 -4.19 7.11 5.77
C PHE A 74 -3.13 7.46 6.80
N ASN A 75 -2.50 6.46 7.37
CA ASN A 75 -1.30 6.61 8.17
C ASN A 75 -0.09 6.60 7.24
N ILE A 76 0.57 7.74 7.09
CA ILE A 76 1.68 7.87 6.17
C ILE A 76 2.98 7.47 6.88
N VAL A 77 3.65 6.47 6.32
CA VAL A 77 4.98 6.02 6.76
C VAL A 77 6.00 6.43 5.72
N LEU A 78 6.76 7.46 6.04
CA LEU A 78 7.78 8.01 5.15
C LEU A 78 9.13 7.38 5.48
N LYS A 79 9.82 6.89 4.45
CA LYS A 79 11.22 6.50 4.55
C LYS A 79 12.07 7.62 3.96
N PRO A 80 13.03 8.16 4.71
CA PRO A 80 13.98 9.11 4.16
C PRO A 80 14.69 8.49 2.94
N THR A 81 14.59 9.15 1.80
CA THR A 81 15.43 8.83 0.65
C THR A 81 16.77 9.52 0.86
N PHE A 82 17.87 8.79 0.69
CA PHE A 82 19.19 9.41 0.73
C PHE A 82 19.38 10.23 -0.56
N ASP A 83 19.38 11.55 -0.42
CA ASP A 83 19.65 12.44 -1.54
C ASP A 83 21.16 12.46 -1.82
N MET A 84 21.58 11.70 -2.81
CA MET A 84 22.98 11.65 -3.26
C MET A 84 23.46 13.01 -3.81
N THR A 85 22.56 13.94 -4.10
CA THR A 85 22.94 15.30 -4.54
C THR A 85 23.54 16.13 -3.41
N ARG A 86 23.46 15.67 -2.15
CA ARG A 86 24.14 16.27 -0.99
C ARG A 86 25.56 15.73 -0.75
N LEU A 87 26.08 14.94 -1.65
CA LEU A 87 27.50 14.66 -1.68
C LEU A 87 28.27 15.99 -1.85
N ARG A 88 29.45 16.07 -1.20
CA ARG A 88 30.30 17.27 -1.34
C ARG A 88 30.51 17.58 -2.82
N PRO A 89 30.63 18.86 -3.19
CA PRO A 89 30.79 19.25 -4.60
C PRO A 89 31.86 18.47 -5.36
N GLU A 90 32.93 18.09 -4.67
CA GLU A 90 34.04 17.30 -5.21
C GLU A 90 33.69 15.83 -5.55
N GLU A 91 32.67 15.27 -4.89
CA GLU A 91 32.17 13.90 -5.13
C GLU A 91 31.08 13.89 -6.20
N ALA A 92 30.34 14.99 -6.34
CA ALA A 92 29.23 15.12 -7.30
C ALA A 92 29.72 15.28 -8.76
N GLU A 93 30.94 15.85 -8.98
CA GLU A 93 31.51 16.01 -10.32
C GLU A 93 31.93 14.69 -10.96
N ASN A 94 32.25 13.68 -10.16
CA ASN A 94 32.74 12.39 -10.63
C ASN A 94 31.69 11.28 -10.69
N THR A 95 30.43 11.59 -10.30
CA THR A 95 29.36 10.58 -10.28
C THR A 95 28.60 10.60 -11.60
N PRO A 96 28.48 9.47 -12.31
CA PRO A 96 27.70 9.37 -13.55
C PRO A 96 26.24 9.84 -13.33
N GLU A 97 25.63 10.47 -14.35
CA GLU A 97 24.24 10.99 -14.24
C GLU A 97 23.22 9.90 -13.91
N GLU A 98 23.50 8.64 -14.24
CA GLU A 98 22.64 7.50 -13.90
C GLU A 98 22.66 7.18 -12.38
N GLU A 99 23.73 7.52 -11.67
CA GLU A 99 23.85 7.36 -10.22
C GLU A 99 23.35 8.58 -9.44
N LYS A 100 23.09 9.72 -10.10
CA LYS A 100 22.52 10.93 -9.52
C LYS A 100 21.00 10.85 -9.27
N LYS A 101 20.36 9.76 -9.71
CA LYS A 101 18.95 9.52 -9.37
C LYS A 101 18.86 9.26 -7.86
N PRO A 102 17.90 9.90 -7.16
CA PRO A 102 17.70 9.62 -5.75
C PRO A 102 17.56 8.11 -5.59
N ILE A 103 18.43 7.49 -4.77
CA ILE A 103 18.34 6.08 -4.46
C ILE A 103 16.99 5.92 -3.79
N LYS A 104 16.06 5.29 -4.47
CA LYS A 104 14.80 4.84 -3.91
C LYS A 104 15.11 4.01 -2.67
N GLY A 105 14.91 4.59 -1.50
CA GLY A 105 14.99 3.79 -0.29
C GLY A 105 14.00 2.64 -0.45
N ASN A 106 14.48 1.39 -0.39
CA ASN A 106 13.60 0.23 -0.43
C ASN A 106 12.61 0.33 0.73
N ILE A 107 11.35 0.62 0.41
CA ILE A 107 10.27 0.82 1.37
C ILE A 107 9.69 -0.51 1.86
N ASP A 108 10.01 -1.62 1.18
CA ASP A 108 9.45 -2.95 1.43
C ASP A 108 9.80 -3.42 2.84
N ALA A 109 11.04 -3.14 3.28
CA ALA A 109 11.46 -3.47 4.65
C ALA A 109 10.60 -2.76 5.70
N GLU A 110 10.20 -1.51 5.46
CA GLU A 110 9.32 -0.76 6.36
C GLU A 110 7.92 -1.38 6.41
N LEU A 111 7.36 -1.74 5.25
CA LEU A 111 6.05 -2.38 5.18
C LEU A 111 6.05 -3.70 5.97
N VAL A 112 7.06 -4.55 5.76
CA VAL A 112 7.22 -5.79 6.50
C VAL A 112 7.36 -5.53 7.99
N LEU A 113 8.26 -4.63 8.39
CA LEU A 113 8.52 -4.32 9.79
C LEU A 113 7.26 -3.80 10.50
N TRP A 114 6.52 -2.86 9.88
CA TRP A 114 5.31 -2.30 10.48
C TRP A 114 4.19 -3.32 10.59
N SER A 115 3.98 -4.16 9.57
CA SER A 115 2.98 -5.22 9.65
C SER A 115 3.27 -6.22 10.78
N MET A 116 4.55 -6.52 11.03
CA MET A 116 4.97 -7.41 12.11
C MET A 116 4.88 -6.73 13.48
N ARG A 117 5.31 -5.47 13.61
CA ARG A 117 5.20 -4.72 14.88
C ARG A 117 3.76 -4.60 15.36
N LEU A 118 2.83 -4.43 14.43
CA LEU A 118 1.40 -4.27 14.72
C LEU A 118 0.62 -5.59 14.73
N LEU A 119 1.28 -6.75 14.62
CA LEU A 119 0.64 -8.06 14.46
C LEU A 119 -0.46 -8.35 15.50
N ASN A 120 -0.26 -7.85 16.71
CA ASN A 120 -1.20 -8.02 17.81
C ASN A 120 -2.27 -6.91 17.89
N GLU A 121 -2.19 -5.87 17.04
CA GLU A 121 -3.09 -4.72 17.07
C GLU A 121 -4.26 -4.84 16.08
N TYR A 122 -4.20 -5.76 15.13
CA TYR A 122 -5.26 -6.00 14.15
C TYR A 122 -5.81 -7.42 14.20
N ASP A 123 -7.02 -7.59 13.70
CA ASP A 123 -7.62 -8.91 13.54
C ASP A 123 -7.01 -9.62 12.34
N LYS A 124 -7.04 -8.98 11.17
CA LYS A 124 -6.42 -9.45 9.94
C LYS A 124 -5.77 -8.32 9.16
N ALA A 125 -4.83 -8.67 8.29
CA ALA A 125 -4.10 -7.77 7.41
C ALA A 125 -4.51 -7.90 5.96
N ILE A 126 -4.51 -6.79 5.26
CA ILE A 126 -4.54 -6.69 3.80
C ILE A 126 -3.18 -6.18 3.35
N ILE A 127 -2.55 -6.87 2.42
CA ILE A 127 -1.35 -6.40 1.73
C ILE A 127 -1.77 -5.86 0.37
N VAL A 128 -1.33 -4.65 0.03
CA VAL A 128 -1.66 -4.00 -1.24
C VAL A 128 -0.38 -3.83 -2.05
N SER A 129 -0.05 -4.84 -2.83
CA SER A 129 1.08 -4.88 -3.77
C SER A 129 0.96 -6.10 -4.69
N ASP A 130 1.56 -6.06 -5.88
CA ASP A 130 1.75 -7.24 -6.74
C ASP A 130 3.21 -7.74 -6.75
N ASP A 131 4.07 -7.14 -5.89
CA ASP A 131 5.49 -7.46 -5.79
C ASP A 131 5.72 -8.76 -5.01
N GLY A 132 6.52 -9.66 -5.59
CA GLY A 132 6.90 -10.92 -4.97
C GLY A 132 7.82 -10.79 -3.77
N ASP A 133 8.43 -9.63 -3.52
CA ASP A 133 9.32 -9.41 -2.37
C ASP A 133 8.55 -9.52 -1.05
N PHE A 134 7.22 -9.35 -1.06
CA PHE A 134 6.35 -9.57 0.10
C PHE A 134 5.89 -11.02 0.28
N TYR A 135 6.37 -11.99 -0.54
CA TYR A 135 5.94 -13.38 -0.43
C TYR A 135 6.05 -13.94 0.98
N SER A 136 7.22 -13.79 1.63
CA SER A 136 7.45 -14.32 2.98
C SER A 136 6.53 -13.68 4.03
N LEU A 137 6.18 -12.41 3.86
CA LEU A 137 5.20 -11.75 4.72
C LEU A 137 3.80 -12.34 4.54
N VAL A 138 3.37 -12.53 3.28
CA VAL A 138 2.07 -13.11 2.95
C VAL A 138 1.96 -14.53 3.49
N GLU A 139 3.00 -15.36 3.31
CA GLU A 139 3.09 -16.71 3.85
C GLU A 139 2.95 -16.72 5.37
N TYR A 140 3.75 -15.90 6.06
CA TYR A 140 3.69 -15.80 7.51
C TYR A 140 2.33 -15.36 8.03
N LEU A 141 1.72 -14.34 7.42
CA LEU A 141 0.40 -13.85 7.80
C LEU A 141 -0.68 -14.91 7.59
N GLU A 142 -0.59 -15.71 6.54
CA GLU A 142 -1.50 -16.82 6.28
C GLU A 142 -1.35 -17.91 7.33
N GLU A 143 -0.13 -18.34 7.65
CA GLU A 143 0.17 -19.32 8.71
C GLU A 143 -0.36 -18.89 10.07
N GLN A 144 -0.26 -17.58 10.39
CA GLN A 144 -0.82 -17.01 11.61
C GLN A 144 -2.34 -16.80 11.54
N SER A 145 -3.00 -17.18 10.44
CA SER A 145 -4.42 -16.90 10.19
C SER A 145 -4.74 -15.40 10.24
N LYS A 146 -3.76 -14.57 9.91
CA LYS A 146 -3.83 -13.10 9.92
C LYS A 146 -3.99 -12.48 8.53
N LEU A 147 -3.79 -13.22 7.45
CA LEU A 147 -4.04 -12.73 6.09
C LEU A 147 -5.55 -12.64 5.83
N LEU A 148 -6.01 -11.48 5.37
CA LEU A 148 -7.37 -11.30 4.87
C LEU A 148 -7.39 -11.37 3.34
N ASN A 149 -6.68 -10.46 2.68
CA ASN A 149 -6.55 -10.43 1.23
C ASN A 149 -5.19 -9.85 0.80
N LEU A 150 -4.83 -10.19 -0.42
CA LEU A 150 -3.77 -9.57 -1.20
C LEU A 150 -4.43 -8.77 -2.33
N LEU A 151 -4.40 -7.43 -2.24
CA LEU A 151 -4.98 -6.56 -3.27
C LEU A 151 -3.89 -6.23 -4.29
N THR A 152 -4.03 -6.74 -5.51
CA THR A 152 -3.06 -6.50 -6.57
C THR A 152 -3.51 -5.33 -7.46
N PRO A 153 -2.63 -4.35 -7.74
CA PRO A 153 -2.93 -3.25 -8.66
C PRO A 153 -3.27 -3.74 -10.06
N THR A 154 -2.63 -4.83 -10.46
CA THR A 154 -2.70 -5.37 -11.81
C THR A 154 -3.09 -6.85 -11.81
N GLN A 155 -3.40 -7.38 -12.99
CA GLN A 155 -3.57 -8.82 -13.19
C GLN A 155 -2.23 -9.57 -13.31
N HIS A 156 -1.12 -8.84 -13.42
CA HIS A 156 0.24 -9.38 -13.57
C HIS A 156 0.98 -9.30 -12.23
N TYR A 157 0.57 -10.13 -11.30
CA TYR A 157 1.24 -10.27 -10.01
C TYR A 157 2.32 -11.36 -10.05
N SER A 158 3.18 -11.38 -9.06
CA SER A 158 4.26 -12.36 -8.94
C SER A 158 3.72 -13.80 -8.94
N HIS A 159 4.34 -14.69 -9.72
CA HIS A 159 4.00 -16.12 -9.73
C HIS A 159 4.16 -16.80 -8.35
N LEU A 160 4.92 -16.21 -7.45
CA LEU A 160 5.02 -16.69 -6.07
C LEU A 160 3.66 -16.72 -5.37
N TYR A 161 2.73 -15.87 -5.79
CA TYR A 161 1.39 -15.79 -5.20
C TYR A 161 0.38 -16.80 -5.74
N ASN A 162 0.74 -17.67 -6.70
CA ASN A 162 -0.19 -18.64 -7.29
C ASN A 162 -0.87 -19.53 -6.23
N ARG A 163 -0.16 -19.92 -5.16
CA ARG A 163 -0.75 -20.69 -4.05
C ARG A 163 -1.77 -19.92 -3.22
N TYR A 164 -1.80 -18.60 -3.36
CA TYR A 164 -2.66 -17.67 -2.61
C TYR A 164 -3.81 -17.09 -3.45
N GLU A 165 -4.16 -17.70 -4.59
CA GLU A 165 -5.20 -17.20 -5.49
C GLU A 165 -6.53 -16.88 -4.78
N ASN A 166 -6.90 -17.66 -3.76
CA ASN A 166 -8.10 -17.44 -2.96
C ASN A 166 -8.07 -16.15 -2.13
N TYR A 167 -6.91 -15.56 -1.91
CA TYR A 167 -6.74 -14.30 -1.20
C TYR A 167 -6.59 -13.10 -2.14
N ILE A 168 -6.36 -13.35 -3.44
CA ILE A 168 -6.06 -12.29 -4.41
C ILE A 168 -7.32 -11.59 -4.86
N VAL A 169 -7.30 -10.27 -4.80
CA VAL A 169 -8.32 -9.39 -5.36
C VAL A 169 -7.64 -8.37 -6.28
N GLN A 170 -7.99 -8.39 -7.54
CA GLN A 170 -7.43 -7.50 -8.56
C GLN A 170 -8.18 -6.17 -8.57
N LEU A 171 -7.52 -5.08 -8.21
CA LEU A 171 -8.12 -3.75 -8.13
C LEU A 171 -8.63 -3.22 -9.47
N GLY A 172 -8.09 -3.72 -10.59
CA GLY A 172 -8.58 -3.41 -11.91
C GLY A 172 -10.07 -3.73 -12.15
N GLN A 173 -10.61 -4.72 -11.44
CA GLN A 173 -12.04 -5.08 -11.50
C GLN A 173 -12.94 -3.96 -10.95
N PHE A 174 -12.42 -3.16 -10.03
CA PHE A 174 -13.11 -2.05 -9.37
C PHE A 174 -12.78 -0.68 -9.98
N LYS A 175 -12.17 -0.64 -11.18
CA LYS A 175 -11.77 0.61 -11.84
C LYS A 175 -12.91 1.64 -11.91
N ARG A 176 -14.15 1.22 -12.19
CA ARG A 176 -15.30 2.14 -12.28
C ARG A 176 -15.61 2.83 -10.95
N GLU A 177 -15.40 2.12 -9.86
CA GLU A 177 -15.63 2.59 -8.50
C GLU A 177 -14.47 3.43 -7.98
N LEU A 178 -13.23 2.99 -8.22
CA LEU A 178 -12.01 3.51 -7.62
C LEU A 178 -11.32 4.60 -8.45
N ALA A 179 -11.67 4.74 -9.74
CA ALA A 179 -10.98 5.69 -10.58
C ALA A 179 -11.31 7.16 -10.22
N TYR A 180 -10.26 7.97 -10.24
CA TYR A 180 -10.40 9.42 -10.20
C TYR A 180 -11.07 9.92 -11.47
N ILE A 181 -12.09 10.75 -11.32
CA ILE A 181 -12.84 11.35 -12.43
C ILE A 181 -12.59 12.86 -12.41
N ASP A 182 -11.93 13.36 -13.45
CA ASP A 182 -11.76 14.80 -13.64
C ASP A 182 -13.04 15.42 -14.26
N TYR A 183 -13.91 15.91 -13.38
CA TYR A 183 -15.17 16.56 -13.80
C TYR A 183 -14.96 17.88 -14.54
N LYS A 184 -13.79 18.56 -14.39
CA LYS A 184 -13.51 19.84 -15.05
C LYS A 184 -13.28 19.65 -16.55
N ASN A 185 -12.68 18.53 -16.95
CA ASN A 185 -12.41 18.22 -18.35
C ASN A 185 -13.58 17.52 -19.08
N ARG A 186 -14.60 17.06 -18.36
CA ARG A 186 -15.76 16.36 -18.94
C ARG A 186 -16.72 17.31 -19.68
N LYS A 187 -16.70 18.62 -19.38
CA LYS A 187 -17.55 19.63 -20.02
C LYS A 187 -17.02 20.15 -21.38
N LYS A 188 -15.86 19.66 -21.83
CA LYS A 188 -15.22 20.10 -23.08
C LYS A 188 -15.23 19.05 -24.21
N ARG A 189 -16.01 17.97 -24.05
CA ARG A 189 -16.21 16.98 -25.14
C ARG A 189 -17.67 16.90 -25.54
#